data_94d9a7adcb143a11853742b0b69a1380
#
_entry.id   94d9a7adcb143a11853742b0b69a1380
#
_cell.length_a   1.000
_cell.length_b   1.000
_cell.length_c   1.000
_cell.angle_alpha   90.00
_cell.angle_beta   90.00
_cell.angle_gamma   90.00
#
_symmetry.space_group_name_H-M   'P 1'
#
loop_
_entity.id
_entity.type
_entity.pdbx_description
1 polymer ?
#
loop_
_entity_poly.entity_id
_entity_poly.type
_entity_poly.pdbx_seq_one_letter_code
_entity_poly.pdbx_strand_id
1 'polypeptide(L)'
;MHKRLAYRTAFHNFDIDKVATMTNDDIETLLAKTSSDTTTLVVRHRGKLESVINNASIIQQLKADGTITSFKDYLWTFVNDKPILNRWESFSDLPSKTKESECMSKALKKHGFKFVGPTTCYAFMQSCGFVIDHLAGSRLWVEAEDRLKKREGGYQVG
;
A
#
# COMPACT_ATOMS: atom_id res chain seq x y z
N MET A 1 9.24 -9.25 -5.38
CA MET A 1 9.18 -7.85 -5.92
C MET A 1 9.51 -7.72 -7.42
N HIS A 2 9.56 -8.80 -8.17
CA HIS A 2 10.05 -8.80 -9.58
C HIS A 2 9.23 -7.94 -10.57
N LYS A 3 7.96 -7.65 -10.26
CA LYS A 3 7.09 -6.89 -11.20
C LYS A 3 6.90 -5.41 -10.86
N ARG A 4 7.60 -4.89 -9.84
CA ARG A 4 7.41 -3.49 -9.40
C ARG A 4 7.73 -2.48 -10.51
N LEU A 5 8.82 -2.70 -11.24
CA LEU A 5 9.23 -1.81 -12.33
C LEU A 5 8.22 -1.85 -13.47
N ALA A 6 7.77 -3.07 -13.87
CA ALA A 6 6.75 -3.23 -14.90
C ALA A 6 5.46 -2.46 -14.57
N TYR A 7 4.98 -2.55 -13.33
CA TYR A 7 3.81 -1.78 -12.89
C TYR A 7 4.05 -0.28 -12.86
N ARG A 8 5.21 0.18 -12.41
CA ARG A 8 5.56 1.61 -12.44
C ARG A 8 5.55 2.16 -13.86
N THR A 9 6.14 1.43 -14.81
CA THR A 9 6.15 1.82 -16.23
C THR A 9 4.75 1.79 -16.82
N ALA A 10 3.96 0.73 -16.54
CA ALA A 10 2.63 0.55 -17.09
C ALA A 10 1.61 1.59 -16.57
N PHE A 11 1.78 2.05 -15.34
CA PHE A 11 0.84 2.95 -14.66
C PHE A 11 1.47 4.31 -14.33
N HIS A 12 2.24 4.89 -15.26
CA HIS A 12 2.77 6.27 -15.19
C HIS A 12 3.44 6.62 -13.87
N ASN A 13 4.29 5.71 -13.33
CA ASN A 13 4.91 5.83 -12.01
C ASN A 13 3.91 5.97 -10.85
N PHE A 14 2.67 5.50 -11.03
CA PHE A 14 1.54 5.64 -10.10
C PHE A 14 1.12 7.11 -9.87
N ASP A 15 1.30 7.96 -10.86
CA ASP A 15 0.69 9.28 -10.91
C ASP A 15 -0.84 9.10 -10.94
N ILE A 16 -1.51 9.51 -9.87
CA ILE A 16 -2.94 9.24 -9.67
C ILE A 16 -3.77 9.84 -10.79
N ASP A 17 -3.43 11.07 -11.21
CA ASP A 17 -4.21 11.80 -12.19
C ASP A 17 -4.09 11.14 -13.57
N LYS A 18 -2.89 10.72 -13.95
CA LYS A 18 -2.67 9.98 -15.21
C LYS A 18 -3.27 8.59 -15.19
N VAL A 19 -3.16 7.89 -14.08
CA VAL A 19 -3.74 6.53 -13.96
C VAL A 19 -5.26 6.57 -14.02
N ALA A 20 -5.90 7.55 -13.42
CA ALA A 20 -7.35 7.68 -13.41
C ALA A 20 -7.94 7.97 -14.80
N THR A 21 -7.14 8.50 -15.74
CA THR A 21 -7.56 8.75 -17.14
C THR A 21 -7.29 7.58 -18.08
N MET A 22 -6.66 6.51 -17.63
CA MET A 22 -6.42 5.31 -18.43
C MET A 22 -7.75 4.63 -18.82
N THR A 23 -7.76 4.04 -20.01
CA THR A 23 -8.94 3.46 -20.65
C THR A 23 -8.89 1.93 -20.69
N ASN A 24 -9.97 1.31 -21.17
CA ASN A 24 -9.98 -0.13 -21.46
C ASN A 24 -8.97 -0.50 -22.54
N ASP A 25 -8.72 0.37 -23.53
CA ASP A 25 -7.76 0.12 -24.60
C ASP A 25 -6.32 0.06 -24.05
N ASP A 26 -6.01 0.87 -23.03
CA ASP A 26 -4.73 0.78 -22.33
C ASP A 26 -4.59 -0.58 -21.63
N ILE A 27 -5.66 -1.07 -21.00
CA ILE A 27 -5.67 -2.39 -20.35
C ILE A 27 -5.48 -3.51 -21.39
N GLU A 28 -6.18 -3.44 -22.54
CA GLU A 28 -5.97 -4.40 -23.64
C GLU A 28 -4.52 -4.41 -24.12
N THR A 29 -3.94 -3.22 -24.29
CA THR A 29 -2.54 -3.05 -24.67
C THR A 29 -1.60 -3.71 -23.66
N LEU A 30 -1.86 -3.54 -22.36
CA LEU A 30 -1.07 -4.16 -21.29
C LEU A 30 -1.21 -5.68 -21.27
N LEU A 31 -2.41 -6.21 -21.53
CA LEU A 31 -2.69 -7.64 -21.59
C LEU A 31 -2.08 -8.32 -22.82
N ALA A 32 -2.04 -7.60 -23.96
CA ALA A 32 -1.49 -8.10 -25.23
C ALA A 32 0.05 -8.14 -25.25
N LYS A 33 0.72 -7.34 -24.40
CA LYS A 33 2.19 -7.31 -24.35
C LYS A 33 2.77 -8.68 -24.08
N THR A 34 3.74 -9.08 -24.90
CA THR A 34 4.54 -10.29 -24.73
C THR A 34 6.01 -9.92 -24.63
N SER A 35 6.76 -10.67 -23.82
CA SER A 35 8.21 -10.52 -23.71
C SER A 35 8.80 -11.85 -23.22
N SER A 36 10.00 -12.17 -23.66
CA SER A 36 10.80 -13.25 -23.11
C SER A 36 11.22 -12.96 -21.66
N ASP A 37 11.42 -11.68 -21.32
CA ASP A 37 11.64 -11.23 -19.96
C ASP A 37 10.31 -10.93 -19.27
N THR A 38 9.82 -11.89 -18.50
CA THR A 38 8.56 -11.77 -17.74
C THR A 38 8.60 -10.71 -16.64
N THR A 39 9.78 -10.19 -16.27
CA THR A 39 9.91 -9.13 -15.26
C THR A 39 9.43 -7.77 -15.78
N THR A 40 9.42 -7.58 -17.10
CA THR A 40 8.94 -6.37 -17.77
C THR A 40 7.43 -6.36 -17.98
N LEU A 41 6.74 -7.46 -17.71
CA LEU A 41 5.30 -7.61 -17.91
C LEU A 41 4.54 -7.49 -16.58
N VAL A 42 3.41 -6.79 -16.61
CA VAL A 42 2.41 -6.82 -15.52
C VAL A 42 1.75 -8.20 -15.43
N VAL A 43 1.06 -8.47 -14.32
CA VAL A 43 0.27 -9.71 -14.19
C VAL A 43 -0.88 -9.70 -15.19
N ARG A 44 -1.02 -10.76 -15.99
CA ARG A 44 -2.11 -10.92 -16.96
C ARG A 44 -3.43 -11.29 -16.29
N HIS A 45 -3.98 -10.34 -15.57
CA HIS A 45 -5.28 -10.49 -14.90
C HIS A 45 -6.03 -9.17 -15.02
N ARG A 46 -6.96 -9.12 -15.95
CA ARG A 46 -7.77 -7.93 -16.28
C ARG A 46 -8.25 -7.20 -15.02
N GLY A 47 -9.00 -7.86 -14.15
CA GLY A 47 -9.59 -7.23 -12.97
C GLY A 47 -8.55 -6.62 -12.01
N LYS A 48 -7.31 -7.13 -11.96
CA LYS A 48 -6.25 -6.51 -11.17
C LYS A 48 -5.73 -5.23 -11.83
N LEU A 49 -5.65 -5.19 -13.16
CA LEU A 49 -5.22 -4.00 -13.89
C LEU A 49 -6.29 -2.92 -13.83
N GLU A 50 -7.55 -3.28 -14.10
CA GLU A 50 -8.71 -2.38 -13.95
C GLU A 50 -8.84 -1.82 -12.53
N SER A 51 -8.49 -2.61 -11.50
CA SER A 51 -8.54 -2.14 -10.12
C SER A 51 -7.56 -1.00 -9.83
N VAL A 52 -6.44 -0.92 -10.53
CA VAL A 52 -5.47 0.19 -10.36
C VAL A 52 -6.11 1.50 -10.83
N ILE A 53 -6.77 1.48 -11.99
CA ILE A 53 -7.49 2.64 -12.55
C ILE A 53 -8.66 3.01 -11.64
N ASN A 54 -9.50 2.05 -11.29
CA ASN A 54 -10.64 2.26 -10.38
C ASN A 54 -10.20 2.91 -9.06
N ASN A 55 -9.14 2.40 -8.46
CA ASN A 55 -8.67 2.91 -7.17
C ASN A 55 -8.08 4.33 -7.29
N ALA A 56 -7.40 4.64 -8.40
CA ALA A 56 -6.93 5.99 -8.69
C ALA A 56 -8.09 6.99 -8.86
N SER A 57 -9.13 6.61 -9.62
CA SER A 57 -10.34 7.43 -9.80
C SER A 57 -11.07 7.69 -8.48
N ILE A 58 -11.15 6.69 -7.60
CA ILE A 58 -11.74 6.85 -6.26
C ILE A 58 -10.93 7.86 -5.43
N ILE A 59 -9.59 7.79 -5.46
CA ILE A 59 -8.75 8.74 -4.72
C ILE A 59 -8.99 10.17 -5.21
N GLN A 60 -9.09 10.37 -6.53
CA GLN A 60 -9.42 11.70 -7.09
C GLN A 60 -10.79 12.18 -6.59
N GLN A 61 -11.81 11.32 -6.65
CA GLN A 61 -13.16 11.66 -6.22
C GLN A 61 -13.19 12.04 -4.73
N LEU A 62 -12.58 11.24 -3.85
CA LEU A 62 -12.52 11.51 -2.41
C LEU A 62 -11.77 12.81 -2.07
N LYS A 63 -10.79 13.19 -2.89
CA LYS A 63 -10.13 14.50 -2.76
C LYS A 63 -11.00 15.64 -3.28
N ALA A 64 -11.69 15.44 -4.39
CA ALA A 64 -12.52 16.46 -5.02
C ALA A 64 -13.76 16.80 -4.19
N ASP A 65 -14.38 15.81 -3.55
CA ASP A 65 -15.54 16.00 -2.67
C ASP A 65 -15.19 16.41 -1.23
N GLY A 66 -13.89 16.54 -0.92
CA GLY A 66 -13.40 16.95 0.39
C GLY A 66 -13.46 15.87 1.47
N THR A 67 -13.78 14.60 1.12
CA THR A 67 -13.80 13.48 2.07
C THR A 67 -12.41 13.23 2.66
N ILE A 68 -11.36 13.42 1.85
CA ILE A 68 -9.97 13.35 2.29
C ILE A 68 -9.19 14.56 1.76
N THR A 69 -8.29 15.10 2.56
CA THR A 69 -7.31 16.11 2.10
C THR A 69 -6.10 15.45 1.44
N SER A 70 -5.68 14.32 1.99
CA SER A 70 -4.54 13.55 1.51
C SER A 70 -4.81 12.06 1.70
N PHE A 71 -4.61 11.26 0.63
CA PHE A 71 -4.76 9.81 0.72
C PHE A 71 -3.72 9.19 1.68
N LYS A 72 -2.52 9.75 1.72
CA LYS A 72 -1.49 9.35 2.69
C LYS A 72 -1.99 9.52 4.12
N ASP A 73 -2.48 10.72 4.46
CA ASP A 73 -2.89 11.01 5.83
C ASP A 73 -4.13 10.20 6.21
N TYR A 74 -5.08 10.03 5.28
CA TYR A 74 -6.20 9.12 5.47
C TYR A 74 -5.76 7.69 5.83
N LEU A 75 -4.74 7.15 5.15
CA LEU A 75 -4.23 5.81 5.47
C LEU A 75 -3.55 5.76 6.85
N TRP A 76 -2.87 6.83 7.28
CA TRP A 76 -2.22 6.89 8.58
C TRP A 76 -3.22 6.89 9.75
N THR A 77 -4.45 7.35 9.55
CA THR A 77 -5.49 7.31 10.60
C THR A 77 -5.77 5.89 11.13
N PHE A 78 -5.57 4.87 10.30
CA PHE A 78 -5.80 3.47 10.72
C PHE A 78 -4.79 2.93 11.73
N VAL A 79 -3.72 3.67 11.97
CA VAL A 79 -2.69 3.38 13.00
C VAL A 79 -2.49 4.57 13.95
N ASN A 80 -3.50 5.45 14.07
CA ASN A 80 -3.46 6.65 14.92
C ASN A 80 -2.22 7.53 14.65
N ASP A 81 -1.88 7.69 13.38
CA ASP A 81 -0.76 8.50 12.87
C ASP A 81 0.63 8.10 13.39
N LYS A 82 0.74 6.89 13.96
CA LYS A 82 1.99 6.34 14.51
C LYS A 82 2.23 4.93 14.01
N PRO A 83 3.48 4.59 13.62
CA PRO A 83 3.82 3.20 13.31
C PRO A 83 3.61 2.28 14.51
N ILE A 84 3.05 1.11 14.26
CA ILE A 84 2.90 0.06 15.26
C ILE A 84 4.14 -0.83 15.22
N LEU A 85 4.90 -0.89 16.31
CA LEU A 85 6.01 -1.83 16.47
C LEU A 85 5.49 -3.07 17.19
N ASN A 86 5.32 -4.14 16.46
CA ASN A 86 4.92 -5.43 17.02
C ASN A 86 6.11 -6.17 17.62
N ARG A 87 5.82 -7.09 18.54
CA ARG A 87 6.82 -7.87 19.26
C ARG A 87 6.55 -9.36 19.06
N TRP A 88 6.99 -9.89 17.93
CA TRP A 88 6.85 -11.29 17.57
C TRP A 88 8.10 -12.05 17.96
N GLU A 89 7.95 -13.16 18.69
CA GLU A 89 9.08 -13.99 19.10
C GLU A 89 9.51 -14.96 18.00
N SER A 90 8.56 -15.36 17.14
CA SER A 90 8.82 -16.27 16.03
C SER A 90 8.00 -15.89 14.78
N PHE A 91 8.38 -16.41 13.60
CA PHE A 91 7.61 -16.21 12.36
C PHE A 91 6.23 -16.86 12.39
N SER A 92 6.03 -17.89 13.23
CA SER A 92 4.72 -18.53 13.40
C SER A 92 3.72 -17.65 14.14
N ASP A 93 4.18 -16.65 14.86
CA ASP A 93 3.33 -15.72 15.62
C ASP A 93 2.77 -14.60 14.74
N LEU A 94 3.37 -14.40 13.55
CA LEU A 94 2.90 -13.35 12.63
C LEU A 94 1.51 -13.69 12.10
N PRO A 95 0.52 -12.82 12.32
CA PRO A 95 -0.83 -13.05 11.80
C PRO A 95 -0.88 -12.76 10.30
N SER A 96 -1.86 -13.33 9.61
CA SER A 96 -2.14 -12.97 8.21
C SER A 96 -2.87 -11.64 8.04
N LYS A 97 -3.43 -11.08 9.12
CA LYS A 97 -4.17 -9.81 9.20
C LYS A 97 -4.25 -9.33 10.64
N THR A 98 -4.48 -8.05 10.86
CA THR A 98 -4.69 -7.42 12.18
C THR A 98 -6.00 -6.63 12.20
N LYS A 99 -6.40 -6.13 13.36
CA LYS A 99 -7.59 -5.25 13.49
C LYS A 99 -7.46 -4.01 12.61
N GLU A 100 -6.30 -3.41 12.57
CA GLU A 100 -6.00 -2.21 11.77
C GLU A 100 -6.14 -2.51 10.28
N SER A 101 -5.60 -3.63 9.81
CA SER A 101 -5.73 -4.04 8.41
C SER A 101 -7.17 -4.41 8.04
N GLU A 102 -7.94 -4.97 8.96
CA GLU A 102 -9.37 -5.23 8.77
C GLU A 102 -10.18 -3.92 8.71
N CYS A 103 -9.88 -2.96 9.59
CA CYS A 103 -10.50 -1.62 9.56
C CYS A 103 -10.17 -0.89 8.26
N MET A 104 -8.91 -0.85 7.87
CA MET A 104 -8.47 -0.26 6.60
C MET A 104 -9.18 -0.92 5.41
N SER A 105 -9.23 -2.25 5.37
CA SER A 105 -9.91 -3.00 4.31
C SER A 105 -11.40 -2.66 4.22
N LYS A 106 -12.10 -2.60 5.35
CA LYS A 106 -13.53 -2.25 5.41
C LYS A 106 -13.78 -0.83 4.91
N ALA A 107 -12.98 0.13 5.36
CA ALA A 107 -13.11 1.53 4.97
C ALA A 107 -12.82 1.73 3.48
N LEU A 108 -11.75 1.16 2.96
CA LEU A 108 -11.43 1.23 1.53
C LEU A 108 -12.52 0.57 0.67
N LYS A 109 -13.04 -0.60 1.07
CA LYS A 109 -14.16 -1.26 0.37
C LYS A 109 -15.43 -0.41 0.37
N LYS A 110 -15.73 0.29 1.47
CA LYS A 110 -16.89 1.18 1.55
C LYS A 110 -16.80 2.31 0.52
N HIS A 111 -15.60 2.78 0.20
CA HIS A 111 -15.36 3.76 -0.86
C HIS A 111 -15.30 3.12 -2.27
N GLY A 112 -15.44 1.81 -2.40
CA GLY A 112 -15.44 1.12 -3.69
C GLY A 112 -14.05 0.66 -4.19
N PHE A 113 -13.01 0.75 -3.35
CA PHE A 113 -11.70 0.20 -3.70
C PHE A 113 -11.75 -1.30 -3.96
N LYS A 114 -11.01 -1.75 -4.95
CA LYS A 114 -10.91 -3.17 -5.34
C LYS A 114 -9.55 -3.76 -4.94
N PHE A 115 -9.54 -5.07 -4.71
CA PHE A 115 -8.34 -5.84 -4.31
C PHE A 115 -7.70 -5.36 -2.99
N VAL A 116 -8.48 -4.83 -2.08
CA VAL A 116 -8.08 -4.33 -0.76
C VAL A 116 -8.58 -5.24 0.35
N GLY A 117 -8.40 -6.56 0.22
CA GLY A 117 -8.68 -7.52 1.29
C GLY A 117 -7.80 -7.29 2.52
N PRO A 118 -8.20 -7.76 3.74
CA PRO A 118 -7.47 -7.47 4.97
C PRO A 118 -6.03 -7.99 4.95
N THR A 119 -5.77 -9.15 4.38
CA THR A 119 -4.41 -9.69 4.19
C THR A 119 -3.58 -8.82 3.24
N THR A 120 -4.21 -8.30 2.16
CA THR A 120 -3.54 -7.39 1.22
C THR A 120 -3.23 -6.05 1.90
N CYS A 121 -4.18 -5.51 2.68
CA CYS A 121 -3.97 -4.31 3.46
C CYS A 121 -2.85 -4.50 4.48
N TYR A 122 -2.78 -5.67 5.15
CA TYR A 122 -1.72 -5.95 6.11
C TYR A 122 -0.33 -5.98 5.45
N ALA A 123 -0.20 -6.69 4.33
CA ALA A 123 1.05 -6.70 3.55
C ALA A 123 1.45 -5.30 3.06
N PHE A 124 0.47 -4.47 2.69
CA PHE A 124 0.69 -3.07 2.34
C PHE A 124 1.17 -2.26 3.55
N MET A 125 0.53 -2.43 4.72
CA MET A 125 0.91 -1.75 5.97
C MET A 125 2.35 -2.09 6.37
N GLN A 126 2.75 -3.37 6.27
CA GLN A 126 4.14 -3.81 6.48
C GLN A 126 5.11 -3.14 5.48
N SER A 127 4.74 -3.11 4.21
CA SER A 127 5.59 -2.57 3.14
C SER A 127 5.81 -1.05 3.25
N CYS A 128 4.83 -0.32 3.80
CA CYS A 128 4.84 1.13 3.95
C CYS A 128 5.24 1.61 5.34
N GLY A 129 5.53 0.69 6.26
CA GLY A 129 5.98 1.03 7.61
C GLY A 129 4.87 1.51 8.55
N PHE A 130 3.59 1.21 8.25
CA PHE A 130 2.49 1.41 9.20
C PHE A 130 2.57 0.41 10.35
N VAL A 131 3.03 -0.79 10.06
CA VAL A 131 3.36 -1.82 11.04
C VAL A 131 4.77 -2.33 10.80
N ILE A 132 5.48 -2.63 11.86
CA ILE A 132 6.85 -3.12 11.86
C ILE A 132 6.82 -4.49 12.53
N ASP A 133 7.03 -5.54 11.72
CA ASP A 133 6.86 -6.94 12.09
C ASP A 133 8.17 -7.74 12.06
N HIS A 134 9.28 -7.06 12.26
CA HIS A 134 10.56 -7.75 12.49
C HIS A 134 10.51 -8.52 13.80
N LEU A 135 11.15 -9.69 13.84
CA LEU A 135 11.24 -10.47 15.08
C LEU A 135 11.90 -9.68 16.20
N ALA A 136 11.34 -9.77 17.39
CA ALA A 136 11.83 -9.09 18.58
C ALA A 136 13.32 -9.39 18.82
N GLY A 137 14.10 -8.36 19.14
CA GLY A 137 15.54 -8.47 19.35
C GLY A 137 16.38 -8.63 18.07
N SER A 138 15.77 -8.77 16.88
CA SER A 138 16.54 -8.72 15.65
C SER A 138 17.12 -7.32 15.40
N ARG A 139 18.20 -7.23 14.62
CA ARG A 139 18.84 -5.95 14.30
C ARG A 139 17.82 -4.93 13.75
N LEU A 140 16.97 -5.35 12.82
CA LEU A 140 15.98 -4.46 12.20
C LEU A 140 14.89 -4.02 13.18
N TRP A 141 14.51 -4.88 14.12
CA TRP A 141 13.56 -4.54 15.18
C TRP A 141 14.15 -3.49 16.11
N VAL A 142 15.41 -3.68 16.58
CA VAL A 142 16.12 -2.73 17.46
C VAL A 142 16.30 -1.37 16.77
N GLU A 143 16.74 -1.37 15.50
CA GLU A 143 16.88 -0.14 14.73
C GLU A 143 15.53 0.61 14.57
N ALA A 144 14.43 -0.12 14.40
CA ALA A 144 13.10 0.46 14.31
C ALA A 144 12.64 1.05 15.66
N GLU A 145 12.84 0.33 16.76
CA GLU A 145 12.53 0.79 18.10
C GLU A 145 13.28 2.09 18.43
N ASP A 146 14.59 2.13 18.16
CA ASP A 146 15.42 3.32 18.38
C ASP A 146 14.94 4.53 17.57
N ARG A 147 14.54 4.31 16.31
CA ARG A 147 13.99 5.39 15.46
C ARG A 147 12.68 5.94 15.99
N LEU A 148 11.81 5.07 16.51
CA LEU A 148 10.53 5.48 17.09
C LEU A 148 10.74 6.26 18.38
N LYS A 149 11.61 5.79 19.29
CA LYS A 149 11.98 6.50 20.53
C LYS A 149 12.52 7.90 20.25
N LYS A 150 13.40 8.05 19.24
CA LYS A 150 13.95 9.36 18.85
C LYS A 150 12.87 10.31 18.30
N ARG A 151 11.85 9.80 17.63
CA ARG A 151 10.72 10.62 17.16
C ARG A 151 9.82 11.09 18.28
N GLU A 152 9.58 10.26 19.29
CA GLU A 152 8.76 10.60 20.47
C GLU A 152 9.48 11.53 21.45
N GLY A 153 10.82 11.45 21.51
CA GLY A 153 11.66 12.30 22.37
C GLY A 153 11.83 13.75 21.88
N GLY A 154 11.17 14.16 20.79
CA GLY A 154 11.19 15.52 20.25
C GLY A 154 12.58 15.90 19.71
N TYR A 155 12.69 16.20 18.43
CA TYR A 155 13.81 16.97 17.89
C TYR A 155 13.79 18.37 18.55
N GLN A 156 14.52 18.56 19.63
CA GLN A 156 14.99 19.90 19.98
C GLN A 156 16.13 20.21 19.01
N VAL A 157 15.77 20.90 17.93
CA VAL A 157 16.74 21.53 17.06
C VAL A 157 17.24 22.76 17.82
N GLY A 158 18.49 22.67 18.29
CA GLY A 158 19.24 23.84 18.70
C GLY A 158 19.76 24.61 17.48
#